data_ae054e583e2edbd9d8f9a33df5b5c41b
#
_entry.id   ae054e583e2edbd9d8f9a33df5b5c41b
#
_cell.length_a   1.000
_cell.length_b   1.000
_cell.length_c   1.000
_cell.angle_alpha   90.00
_cell.angle_beta   90.00
_cell.angle_gamma   90.00
#
_symmetry.space_group_name_H-M   'P 1'
#
loop_
_entity.id
_entity.type
_entity.pdbx_description
1 polymer ?
#
loop_
_entity_poly.entity_id
_entity_poly.type
_entity_poly.pdbx_seq_one_letter_code
_entity_poly.pdbx_strand_id
1 'polypeptide(L)'
;MSDNYSLIIKNGSCYIDGKFQNVDLALSRNKIKKIGKIELNSNKVFDATGKTILPGVIDTQVHFREPGANNAENLESGSRAAVAGGVTSVFEMPNTNPPTSTFEEFNKKLEAAQNRMFCNYAFYFGATPNNMKELAAVDTLKAVSYTHLTLPTKA
;
A
#
# COMPACT_ATOMS: atom_id res chain seq x y z
N MET A 1 -15.93 -4.89 29.44
CA MET A 1 -16.32 -4.36 28.12
C MET A 1 -16.14 -5.49 27.13
N SER A 2 -17.18 -5.93 26.44
CA SER A 2 -17.05 -7.00 25.44
C SER A 2 -16.25 -6.46 24.26
N ASP A 3 -15.09 -7.06 23.98
CA ASP A 3 -14.30 -6.76 22.80
C ASP A 3 -15.13 -7.09 21.57
N ASN A 4 -15.69 -6.06 20.94
CA ASN A 4 -16.49 -6.23 19.73
C ASN A 4 -15.54 -6.17 18.52
N TYR A 5 -15.15 -7.33 18.01
CA TYR A 5 -14.30 -7.44 16.83
C TYR A 5 -15.13 -7.27 15.53
N SER A 6 -14.57 -6.55 14.57
CA SER A 6 -15.20 -6.36 13.26
C SER A 6 -15.09 -7.60 12.37
N LEU A 7 -14.03 -8.40 12.58
CA LEU A 7 -13.77 -9.64 11.84
C LEU A 7 -12.94 -10.57 12.73
N ILE A 8 -13.26 -11.85 12.71
CA ILE A 8 -12.39 -12.91 13.24
C ILE A 8 -12.02 -13.85 12.09
N ILE A 9 -10.73 -14.13 11.93
CA ILE A 9 -10.22 -15.14 11.00
C ILE A 9 -9.82 -16.35 11.85
N LYS A 10 -10.42 -17.52 11.56
CA LYS A 10 -10.22 -18.75 12.33
C LYS A 10 -9.54 -19.83 11.51
N ASN A 11 -8.89 -20.75 12.22
CA ASN A 11 -8.36 -22.02 11.70
C ASN A 11 -7.28 -21.89 10.61
N GLY A 12 -6.66 -20.71 10.46
CA GLY A 12 -5.62 -20.50 9.47
C GLY A 12 -4.21 -20.80 9.96
N SER A 13 -3.31 -21.14 9.05
CA SER A 13 -1.87 -21.21 9.31
C SER A 13 -1.26 -19.83 9.12
N CYS A 14 -1.04 -19.07 10.21
CA CYS A 14 -0.56 -17.69 10.17
C CYS A 14 0.96 -17.63 10.26
N TYR A 15 1.58 -16.83 9.40
CA TYR A 15 3.01 -16.54 9.49
C TYR A 15 3.25 -15.38 10.46
N ILE A 16 3.84 -15.71 11.63
CA ILE A 16 4.05 -14.77 12.74
C ILE A 16 5.46 -15.01 13.30
N ASP A 17 6.22 -13.94 13.47
CA ASP A 17 7.57 -13.97 14.04
C ASP A 17 8.48 -15.04 13.40
N GLY A 18 8.48 -15.09 12.06
CA GLY A 18 9.35 -15.99 11.30
C GLY A 18 8.90 -17.45 11.21
N LYS A 19 7.72 -17.81 11.71
CA LYS A 19 7.21 -19.18 11.70
C LYS A 19 5.70 -19.26 11.46
N PHE A 20 5.25 -20.41 10.97
CA PHE A 20 3.82 -20.70 10.83
C PHE A 20 3.22 -21.20 12.13
N GLN A 21 2.06 -20.68 12.51
CA GLN A 21 1.33 -21.01 13.71
C GLN A 21 -0.18 -21.13 13.40
N ASN A 22 -0.80 -22.18 13.90
CA ASN A 22 -2.25 -22.35 13.80
C ASN A 22 -2.93 -21.54 14.90
N VAL A 23 -3.33 -20.33 14.55
CA VAL A 23 -3.94 -19.36 15.47
C VAL A 23 -5.06 -18.59 14.79
N ASP A 24 -5.97 -18.04 15.58
CA ASP A 24 -6.99 -17.12 15.10
C ASP A 24 -6.48 -15.67 15.16
N LEU A 25 -7.05 -14.81 14.33
CA LEU A 25 -6.80 -13.37 14.31
C LEU A 25 -8.12 -12.64 14.56
N ALA A 26 -8.15 -11.72 15.52
CA ALA A 26 -9.27 -10.82 15.72
C ALA A 26 -8.90 -9.40 15.30
N LEU A 27 -9.75 -8.79 14.46
CA LEU A 27 -9.55 -7.47 13.88
C LEU A 27 -10.61 -6.49 14.38
N SER A 28 -10.20 -5.26 14.63
CA SER A 28 -11.09 -4.13 14.89
C SER A 28 -10.42 -2.83 14.46
N ARG A 29 -11.19 -1.92 13.87
CA ARG A 29 -10.69 -0.63 13.37
C ARG A 29 -9.45 -0.78 12.48
N ASN A 30 -9.49 -1.74 11.54
CA ASN A 30 -8.42 -2.03 10.57
C ASN A 30 -7.07 -2.43 11.19
N LYS A 31 -7.09 -2.98 12.41
CA LYS A 31 -5.88 -3.48 13.11
C LYS A 31 -6.14 -4.85 13.70
N ILE A 32 -5.09 -5.69 13.70
CA ILE A 32 -5.09 -6.93 14.47
C ILE A 32 -5.05 -6.56 15.96
N LYS A 33 -6.06 -7.01 16.72
CA LYS A 33 -6.21 -6.72 18.14
C LYS A 33 -5.84 -7.90 19.02
N LYS A 34 -6.01 -9.11 18.50
CA LYS A 34 -5.67 -10.33 19.26
C LYS A 34 -5.21 -11.41 18.29
N ILE A 35 -4.20 -12.15 18.72
CA ILE A 35 -3.65 -13.34 18.07
C ILE A 35 -3.70 -14.48 19.07
N GLY A 36 -4.16 -15.66 18.68
CA GLY A 36 -4.26 -16.84 19.51
C GLY A 36 -5.64 -17.48 19.42
N LYS A 37 -5.97 -18.35 20.35
CA LYS A 37 -7.32 -18.93 20.42
C LYS A 37 -8.36 -17.87 20.77
N ILE A 38 -9.38 -17.71 19.93
CA ILE A 38 -10.42 -16.69 20.09
C ILE A 38 -11.77 -17.38 20.26
N GLU A 39 -12.31 -17.30 21.47
CA GLU A 39 -13.60 -17.89 21.84
C GLU A 39 -14.77 -16.91 21.68
N LEU A 40 -14.48 -15.62 21.45
CA LEU A 40 -15.46 -14.57 21.30
C LEU A 40 -16.14 -14.63 19.91
N ASN A 41 -17.39 -14.19 19.88
CA ASN A 41 -18.17 -14.08 18.65
C ASN A 41 -17.97 -12.72 17.98
N SER A 42 -17.98 -12.72 16.67
CA SER A 42 -18.05 -11.52 15.83
C SER A 42 -19.17 -11.70 14.81
N ASN A 43 -19.72 -10.59 14.34
CA ASN A 43 -20.71 -10.60 13.25
C ASN A 43 -20.13 -11.09 11.92
N LYS A 44 -18.79 -11.11 11.80
CA LYS A 44 -18.06 -11.61 10.64
C LYS A 44 -16.98 -12.57 11.09
N VAL A 45 -17.12 -13.84 10.73
CA VAL A 45 -16.11 -14.88 10.92
C VAL A 45 -15.70 -15.40 9.56
N PHE A 46 -14.40 -15.41 9.28
CA PHE A 46 -13.83 -16.03 8.09
C PHE A 46 -13.14 -17.33 8.51
N ASP A 47 -13.59 -18.45 7.98
CA ASP A 47 -12.92 -19.74 8.16
C ASP A 47 -11.77 -19.86 7.15
N ALA A 48 -10.56 -19.90 7.67
CA ALA A 48 -9.32 -20.04 6.90
C ALA A 48 -8.76 -21.48 6.96
N THR A 49 -9.59 -22.48 7.23
CA THR A 49 -9.16 -23.88 7.23
C THR A 49 -8.45 -24.22 5.91
N GLY A 50 -7.24 -24.79 6.01
CA GLY A 50 -6.41 -25.14 4.87
C GLY A 50 -5.76 -23.95 4.14
N LYS A 51 -5.90 -22.73 4.67
CA LYS A 51 -5.30 -21.52 4.09
C LYS A 51 -4.08 -21.05 4.90
N THR A 52 -3.12 -20.51 4.17
CA THR A 52 -1.99 -19.78 4.76
C THR A 52 -2.32 -18.30 4.83
N ILE A 53 -2.10 -17.71 5.99
CA ILE A 53 -2.31 -16.28 6.22
C ILE A 53 -0.95 -15.60 6.34
N LEU A 54 -0.70 -14.66 5.46
CA LEU A 54 0.53 -13.86 5.40
C LEU A 54 0.21 -12.39 5.68
N PRO A 55 1.19 -11.60 6.16
CA PRO A 55 1.09 -10.16 6.09
C PRO A 55 0.83 -9.69 4.66
N GLY A 56 0.07 -8.61 4.49
CA GLY A 56 -0.12 -8.01 3.17
C GLY A 56 1.21 -7.58 2.56
N VAL A 57 1.39 -7.86 1.29
CA VAL A 57 2.62 -7.50 0.57
C VAL A 57 2.70 -5.98 0.42
N ILE A 58 3.91 -5.45 0.56
CA ILE A 58 4.23 -4.04 0.27
C ILE A 58 5.05 -4.03 -1.02
N ASP A 59 4.51 -3.44 -2.08
CA ASP A 59 5.24 -3.19 -3.31
C ASP A 59 5.79 -1.77 -3.31
N THR A 60 7.10 -1.65 -3.23
CA THR A 60 7.78 -0.37 -3.12
C THR A 60 8.12 0.27 -4.47
N GLN A 61 7.69 -0.31 -5.59
CA GLN A 61 8.04 0.18 -6.92
C GLN A 61 6.96 -0.16 -7.96
N VAL A 62 5.80 0.49 -7.87
CA VAL A 62 4.74 0.35 -8.87
C VAL A 62 4.74 1.50 -9.88
N HIS A 63 4.15 1.26 -11.05
CA HIS A 63 4.01 2.22 -12.14
C HIS A 63 2.58 2.24 -12.65
N PHE A 64 1.67 2.92 -11.96
CA PHE A 64 0.24 2.98 -12.29
C PHE A 64 -0.11 3.93 -13.46
N ARG A 65 0.89 4.50 -14.12
CA ARG A 65 0.76 5.23 -15.38
C ARG A 65 -0.10 6.51 -15.35
N GLU A 66 -0.66 6.89 -14.22
CA GLU A 66 -1.43 8.12 -14.04
C GLU A 66 -0.61 9.16 -13.24
N PRO A 67 -0.49 10.40 -13.76
CA PRO A 67 -1.01 10.91 -15.03
C PRO A 67 -0.18 10.49 -16.25
N GLY A 68 -0.80 10.60 -17.43
CA GLY A 68 -0.12 10.57 -18.73
C GLY A 68 -0.43 9.36 -19.60
N ALA A 69 -0.62 8.18 -19.04
CA ALA A 69 -0.97 6.96 -19.81
C ALA A 69 -2.13 6.19 -19.17
N ASN A 70 -3.18 6.93 -18.76
CA ASN A 70 -4.32 6.41 -18.02
C ASN A 70 -5.09 5.30 -18.76
N ASN A 71 -4.96 5.22 -20.10
CA ASN A 71 -5.58 4.15 -20.89
C ASN A 71 -4.92 2.78 -20.63
N ALA A 72 -3.62 2.78 -20.29
CA ALA A 72 -2.91 1.53 -19.98
C ALA A 72 -3.24 1.06 -18.57
N GLU A 73 -3.18 1.97 -17.61
CA GLU A 73 -3.52 1.76 -16.21
C GLU A 73 -3.71 3.10 -15.51
N ASN A 74 -4.55 3.14 -14.49
CA ASN A 74 -4.73 4.31 -13.64
C ASN A 74 -4.62 3.91 -12.16
N LEU A 75 -4.62 4.91 -11.27
CA LEU A 75 -4.49 4.71 -9.82
C LEU A 75 -5.56 3.77 -9.25
N GLU A 76 -6.78 3.86 -9.75
CA GLU A 76 -7.90 3.01 -9.31
C GLU A 76 -7.72 1.57 -9.78
N SER A 77 -7.52 1.35 -11.09
CA SER A 77 -7.41 0.00 -11.66
C SER A 77 -6.16 -0.72 -11.14
N GLY A 78 -5.02 -0.03 -11.07
CA GLY A 78 -3.76 -0.59 -10.58
C GLY A 78 -3.85 -0.98 -9.10
N SER A 79 -4.40 -0.11 -8.25
CA SER A 79 -4.56 -0.44 -6.83
C SER A 79 -5.57 -1.56 -6.59
N ARG A 80 -6.62 -1.67 -7.41
CA ARG A 80 -7.55 -2.80 -7.38
C ARG A 80 -6.88 -4.12 -7.75
N ALA A 81 -6.06 -4.11 -8.80
CA ALA A 81 -5.27 -5.28 -9.21
C ALA A 81 -4.25 -5.67 -8.13
N ALA A 82 -3.59 -4.69 -7.52
CA ALA A 82 -2.66 -4.91 -6.40
C ALA A 82 -3.33 -5.66 -5.25
N VAL A 83 -4.50 -5.18 -4.78
CA VAL A 83 -5.25 -5.85 -3.70
C VAL A 83 -5.70 -7.25 -4.09
N ALA A 84 -6.15 -7.45 -5.34
CA ALA A 84 -6.53 -8.77 -5.84
C ALA A 84 -5.35 -9.76 -5.83
N GLY A 85 -4.11 -9.27 -5.99
CA GLY A 85 -2.87 -10.03 -5.88
C GLY A 85 -2.31 -10.16 -4.46
N GLY A 86 -2.96 -9.57 -3.45
CA GLY A 86 -2.49 -9.61 -2.06
C GLY A 86 -1.53 -8.49 -1.67
N VAL A 87 -1.31 -7.51 -2.55
CA VAL A 87 -0.53 -6.30 -2.25
C VAL A 87 -1.44 -5.30 -1.53
N THR A 88 -1.07 -4.92 -0.31
CA THR A 88 -1.88 -4.05 0.55
C THR A 88 -1.35 -2.64 0.69
N SER A 89 -0.12 -2.42 0.24
CA SER A 89 0.53 -1.10 0.24
C SER A 89 1.42 -0.96 -0.99
N VAL A 90 1.40 0.21 -1.60
CA VAL A 90 2.20 0.49 -2.81
C VAL A 90 2.95 1.81 -2.68
N PHE A 91 4.15 1.86 -3.27
CA PHE A 91 4.91 3.09 -3.47
C PHE A 91 5.04 3.33 -4.97
N GLU A 92 4.36 4.37 -5.45
CA GLU A 92 4.27 4.64 -6.88
C GLU A 92 5.38 5.58 -7.34
N MET A 93 6.01 5.19 -8.43
CA MET A 93 7.19 5.85 -8.98
C MET A 93 6.85 7.20 -9.64
N PRO A 94 7.80 8.17 -9.63
CA PRO A 94 7.54 9.53 -10.07
C PRO A 94 7.59 9.73 -11.58
N ASN A 95 7.87 8.68 -12.37
CA ASN A 95 8.09 8.74 -13.82
C ASN A 95 6.78 8.74 -14.63
N THR A 96 5.85 9.58 -14.24
CA THR A 96 4.59 9.85 -14.93
C THR A 96 4.74 11.00 -15.94
N ASN A 97 3.69 11.38 -16.64
CA ASN A 97 3.69 12.53 -17.54
C ASN A 97 2.51 13.46 -17.23
N PRO A 98 2.74 14.62 -16.58
CA PRO A 98 4.04 15.13 -16.16
C PRO A 98 4.67 14.28 -15.04
N PRO A 99 6.02 14.35 -14.85
CA PRO A 99 6.68 13.65 -13.77
C PRO A 99 6.35 14.25 -12.41
N THR A 100 6.27 13.42 -11.37
CA THR A 100 6.04 13.88 -9.99
C THR A 100 7.32 14.46 -9.39
N SER A 101 7.76 15.62 -9.88
CA SER A 101 9.04 16.27 -9.53
C SER A 101 8.87 17.72 -9.06
N THR A 102 7.65 18.20 -8.90
CA THR A 102 7.31 19.49 -8.30
C THR A 102 6.23 19.30 -7.24
N PHE A 103 6.14 20.22 -6.29
CA PHE A 103 5.06 20.20 -5.29
C PHE A 103 3.67 20.27 -5.93
N GLU A 104 3.54 21.00 -7.02
CA GLU A 104 2.29 21.11 -7.76
C GLU A 104 1.84 19.73 -8.28
N GLU A 105 2.71 19.02 -9.01
CA GLU A 105 2.40 17.70 -9.57
C GLU A 105 2.22 16.64 -8.48
N PHE A 106 2.98 16.73 -7.39
CA PHE A 106 2.79 15.85 -6.24
C PHE A 106 1.42 16.02 -5.59
N ASN A 107 0.98 17.27 -5.37
CA ASN A 107 -0.33 17.54 -4.79
C ASN A 107 -1.47 17.12 -5.72
N LYS A 108 -1.37 17.39 -7.02
CA LYS A 108 -2.34 16.91 -8.02
C LYS A 108 -2.48 15.39 -7.98
N LYS A 109 -1.38 14.66 -7.83
CA LYS A 109 -1.39 13.20 -7.74
C LYS A 109 -2.04 12.72 -6.44
N LEU A 110 -1.78 13.38 -5.30
CA LEU A 110 -2.46 13.10 -4.04
C LEU A 110 -3.98 13.31 -4.15
N GLU A 111 -4.41 14.41 -4.77
CA GLU A 111 -5.82 14.70 -5.02
C GLU A 111 -6.46 13.66 -5.94
N ALA A 112 -5.76 13.27 -7.02
CA ALA A 112 -6.22 12.23 -7.93
C ALA A 112 -6.37 10.86 -7.28
N ALA A 113 -5.56 10.55 -6.27
CA ALA A 113 -5.62 9.29 -5.52
C ALA A 113 -6.73 9.25 -4.47
N GLN A 114 -7.18 10.42 -4.01
CA GLN A 114 -8.12 10.52 -2.90
C GLN A 114 -9.44 9.79 -3.23
N ASN A 115 -9.86 8.89 -2.33
CA ASN A 115 -11.07 8.07 -2.46
C ASN A 115 -11.12 7.15 -3.69
N ARG A 116 -9.99 6.91 -4.37
CA ARG A 116 -9.90 6.03 -5.54
C ARG A 116 -9.00 4.81 -5.31
N MET A 117 -8.04 4.92 -4.38
CA MET A 117 -7.10 3.83 -4.10
C MET A 117 -7.74 2.74 -3.23
N PHE A 118 -7.52 1.48 -3.60
CA PHE A 118 -8.00 0.30 -2.88
C PHE A 118 -6.99 -0.22 -1.85
N CYS A 119 -5.73 0.19 -1.92
CA CYS A 119 -4.67 -0.16 -0.96
C CYS A 119 -4.09 1.10 -0.32
N ASN A 120 -3.26 0.92 0.71
CA ASN A 120 -2.44 2.03 1.20
C ASN A 120 -1.45 2.46 0.13
N TYR A 121 -1.14 3.73 0.07
CA TYR A 121 -0.25 4.25 -0.97
C TYR A 121 0.65 5.37 -0.45
N ALA A 122 1.79 5.47 -1.09
CA ALA A 122 2.67 6.64 -1.03
C ALA A 122 3.22 6.92 -2.42
N PHE A 123 3.60 8.16 -2.67
CA PHE A 123 4.18 8.61 -3.92
C PHE A 123 5.62 9.02 -3.72
N TYR A 124 6.46 8.63 -4.67
CA TYR A 124 7.81 9.14 -4.72
C TYR A 124 7.83 10.55 -5.31
N PHE A 125 8.67 11.39 -4.72
CA PHE A 125 9.02 12.69 -5.27
C PHE A 125 10.33 12.53 -6.07
N GLY A 126 10.27 12.80 -7.38
CA GLY A 126 11.39 12.60 -8.30
C GLY A 126 12.45 13.69 -8.18
N ALA A 127 13.70 13.31 -7.99
CA ALA A 127 14.82 14.23 -8.04
C ALA A 127 15.22 14.55 -9.49
N THR A 128 15.47 15.82 -9.77
CA THR A 128 15.96 16.32 -11.05
C THR A 128 17.07 17.35 -10.82
N PRO A 129 17.92 17.64 -11.81
CA PRO A 129 18.94 18.69 -11.67
C PRO A 129 18.36 20.07 -11.32
N ASN A 130 17.08 20.30 -11.62
CA ASN A 130 16.46 21.61 -11.52
C ASN A 130 15.56 21.79 -10.30
N ASN A 131 15.30 20.75 -9.51
CA ASN A 131 14.37 20.79 -8.38
C ASN A 131 14.99 20.52 -6.99
N MET A 132 16.31 20.68 -6.86
CA MET A 132 17.04 20.38 -5.61
C MET A 132 16.53 21.19 -4.40
N LYS A 133 16.04 22.42 -4.62
CA LYS A 133 15.45 23.24 -3.56
C LYS A 133 14.11 22.68 -3.08
N GLU A 134 13.26 22.26 -3.99
CA GLU A 134 11.98 21.61 -3.66
C GLU A 134 12.22 20.28 -2.98
N LEU A 135 13.16 19.48 -3.49
CA LEU A 135 13.52 18.19 -2.92
C LEU A 135 13.98 18.32 -1.45
N ALA A 136 14.79 19.34 -1.13
CA ALA A 136 15.23 19.61 0.22
C ALA A 136 14.09 20.03 1.17
N ALA A 137 13.00 20.54 0.63
CA ALA A 137 11.82 20.97 1.37
C ALA A 137 10.71 19.90 1.43
N VAL A 138 10.91 18.72 0.82
CA VAL A 138 9.92 17.63 0.85
C VAL A 138 9.69 17.15 2.28
N ASP A 139 8.45 17.23 2.71
CA ASP A 139 8.01 16.64 3.97
C ASP A 139 7.95 15.11 3.82
N THR A 140 8.88 14.42 4.45
CA THR A 140 9.00 12.95 4.41
C THR A 140 7.82 12.21 5.03
N LEU A 141 6.94 12.90 5.75
CA LEU A 141 5.68 12.33 6.24
C LEU A 141 4.61 12.24 5.15
N LYS A 142 4.77 13.01 4.06
CA LYS A 142 3.79 13.06 2.96
C LYS A 142 4.30 12.41 1.68
N ALA A 143 5.62 12.34 1.50
CA ALA A 143 6.25 11.80 0.31
C ALA A 143 7.37 10.82 0.68
N VAL A 144 7.57 9.81 -0.15
CA VAL A 144 8.79 9.00 -0.10
C VAL A 144 9.82 9.68 -0.98
N SER A 145 10.97 10.05 -0.41
CA SER A 145 12.06 10.63 -1.18
C SER A 145 12.76 9.54 -1.99
N TYR A 146 12.75 9.68 -3.31
CA TYR A 146 13.49 8.78 -4.20
C TYR A 146 14.83 9.41 -4.57
N THR A 147 15.91 8.91 -3.97
CA THR A 147 17.27 9.42 -4.17
C THR A 147 18.08 8.64 -5.21
N HIS A 148 17.52 7.62 -5.86
CA HIS A 148 18.18 6.93 -6.95
C HIS A 148 17.90 7.64 -8.27
N LEU A 149 18.87 8.46 -8.68
CA LEU A 149 18.99 8.92 -10.05
C LEU A 149 19.34 7.71 -10.92
N THR A 150 18.37 7.12 -11.60
CA THR A 150 18.70 6.34 -12.79
C THR A 150 19.20 7.33 -13.82
N LEU A 151 20.51 7.38 -13.98
CA LEU A 151 21.08 8.04 -15.15
C LEU A 151 20.41 7.44 -16.39
N PRO A 152 19.96 8.27 -17.37
CA PRO A 152 19.44 7.74 -18.60
C PRO A 152 20.55 6.90 -19.23
N THR A 153 20.36 5.59 -19.28
CA THR A 153 21.17 4.72 -20.11
C THR A 153 20.93 5.18 -21.54
N LYS A 154 21.92 5.83 -22.13
CA LYS A 154 21.90 6.09 -23.57
C LYS A 154 21.76 4.74 -24.26
N ALA A 155 20.63 4.55 -24.95
CA ALA A 155 20.51 3.53 -25.98
C ALA A 155 21.42 3.88 -27.16
#